data_ca32b69c21e633ec04abd07206f5b73b
#
_entry.id   ca32b69c21e633ec04abd07206f5b73b
#
_cell.length_a   1.000
_cell.length_b   1.000
_cell.length_c   1.000
_cell.angle_alpha   90.00
_cell.angle_beta   90.00
_cell.angle_gamma   90.00
#
_symmetry.space_group_name_H-M   'P 1'
#
loop_
_entity.id
_entity.type
_entity.pdbx_description
1 polymer ?
#
loop_
_entity_poly.entity_id
_entity_poly.type
_entity_poly.pdbx_seq_one_letter_code
_entity_poly.pdbx_strand_id
1 'polypeptide(L)'
;MAKETAHQLGTPLSSLMGWQAHLENLKVDSMITREMKKDLVRLERITDRFSKIGSEAKLEEKDIVSTIENNLAYLKVRLSSKVELIFESKLADKIDVNHNASLLDWVVENLCKNAVDAMQGVGKLEIILSAEKSDIIIDFKDTGKGISSSNQKAVFEPGYSTKKRGWGLGLALVKRIIEEHHNGKVFVAESKLGHGTTFRITLPAR
;
A
#
# COMPACT_ATOMS: atom_id res chain seq x y z
N MET A 1 15.06 -14.91 0.11
CA MET A 1 15.45 -13.77 -0.77
C MET A 1 15.02 -12.41 -0.22
N ALA A 2 13.73 -12.06 -0.05
CA ALA A 2 13.37 -10.69 0.41
C ALA A 2 13.91 -10.30 1.80
N LYS A 3 13.92 -11.22 2.79
CA LYS A 3 14.49 -11.00 4.12
C LYS A 3 16.00 -10.78 4.07
N GLU A 4 16.69 -11.57 3.26
CA GLU A 4 18.14 -11.47 3.01
C GLU A 4 18.47 -10.11 2.37
N THR A 5 17.73 -9.73 1.33
CA THR A 5 17.88 -8.43 0.65
C THR A 5 17.61 -7.26 1.59
N ALA A 6 16.57 -7.35 2.44
CA ALA A 6 16.28 -6.32 3.43
C ALA A 6 17.40 -6.19 4.47
N HIS A 7 17.97 -7.32 4.95
CA HIS A 7 19.09 -7.31 5.86
C HIS A 7 20.35 -6.75 5.21
N GLN A 8 20.64 -7.14 3.97
CA GLN A 8 21.77 -6.62 3.20
C GLN A 8 21.63 -5.13 2.85
N LEU A 9 20.42 -4.59 2.72
CA LEU A 9 20.17 -3.16 2.54
C LEU A 9 20.20 -2.40 3.88
N GLY A 10 19.78 -3.00 4.98
CA GLY A 10 19.74 -2.39 6.29
C GLY A 10 21.14 -1.98 6.82
N THR A 11 22.15 -2.81 6.58
CA THR A 11 23.53 -2.54 7.00
C THR A 11 24.13 -1.28 6.36
N PRO A 12 24.17 -1.13 5.00
CA PRO A 12 24.66 0.09 4.38
C PRO A 12 23.81 1.31 4.70
N LEU A 13 22.50 1.13 4.90
CA LEU A 13 21.61 2.22 5.27
C LEU A 13 21.93 2.74 6.67
N SER A 14 22.16 1.85 7.66
CA SER A 14 22.59 2.25 9.01
C SER A 14 23.93 2.99 8.98
N SER A 15 24.87 2.56 8.13
CA SER A 15 26.13 3.26 7.93
C SER A 15 25.92 4.67 7.36
N LEU A 16 25.06 4.83 6.34
CA LEU A 16 24.74 6.14 5.76
C LEU A 16 24.06 7.07 6.77
N MET A 17 23.18 6.54 7.62
CA MET A 17 22.57 7.33 8.71
C MET A 17 23.63 7.79 9.73
N GLY A 18 24.61 6.94 10.04
CA GLY A 18 25.76 7.32 10.90
C GLY A 18 26.60 8.43 10.26
N TRP A 19 26.92 8.34 8.96
CA TRP A 19 27.62 9.39 8.26
C TRP A 19 26.83 10.70 8.18
N GLN A 20 25.53 10.64 7.98
CA GLN A 20 24.65 11.81 7.99
C GLN A 20 24.65 12.52 9.35
N ALA A 21 24.58 11.77 10.46
CA ALA A 21 24.68 12.31 11.80
C ALA A 21 26.06 12.96 12.06
N HIS A 22 27.13 12.37 11.50
CA HIS A 22 28.48 12.95 11.58
C HIS A 22 28.58 14.28 10.82
N LEU A 23 28.00 14.38 9.63
CA LEU A 23 27.93 15.64 8.85
C LEU A 23 27.12 16.72 9.59
N GLU A 24 26.06 16.38 10.29
CA GLU A 24 25.33 17.33 11.16
C GLU A 24 26.25 17.90 12.26
N ASN A 25 27.07 17.06 12.89
CA ASN A 25 28.04 17.48 13.91
C ASN A 25 29.16 18.36 13.37
N LEU A 26 29.56 18.16 12.12
CA LEU A 26 30.55 18.99 11.42
C LEU A 26 29.97 20.33 10.92
N LYS A 27 28.71 20.65 11.27
CA LYS A 27 28.02 21.88 10.87
C LYS A 27 28.01 22.11 9.34
N VAL A 28 28.00 21.03 8.55
CA VAL A 28 27.74 21.12 7.11
C VAL A 28 26.36 21.72 6.90
N ASP A 29 26.15 22.37 5.77
CA ASP A 29 24.92 23.07 5.44
C ASP A 29 23.67 22.32 5.91
N SER A 30 22.90 22.96 6.78
CA SER A 30 21.73 22.36 7.46
C SER A 30 20.62 22.00 6.47
N MET A 31 20.59 22.60 5.29
CA MET A 31 19.62 22.24 4.24
C MET A 31 19.99 20.89 3.61
N ILE A 32 21.27 20.68 3.31
CA ILE A 32 21.78 19.44 2.69
C ILE A 32 21.57 18.28 3.66
N THR A 33 22.02 18.41 4.90
CA THR A 33 21.91 17.36 5.92
C THR A 33 20.45 17.00 6.22
N ARG A 34 19.54 17.98 6.19
CA ARG A 34 18.09 17.76 6.38
C ARG A 34 17.47 16.99 5.23
N GLU A 35 17.81 17.31 3.98
CA GLU A 35 17.29 16.59 2.82
C GLU A 35 17.84 15.16 2.76
N MET A 36 19.13 14.96 3.03
CA MET A 36 19.72 13.62 3.17
C MET A 36 19.01 12.80 4.24
N LYS A 37 18.71 13.37 5.41
CA LYS A 37 17.97 12.70 6.48
C LYS A 37 16.59 12.25 6.05
N LYS A 38 15.85 13.09 5.32
CA LYS A 38 14.53 12.73 4.78
C LYS A 38 14.61 11.52 3.85
N ASP A 39 15.61 11.50 2.96
CA ASP A 39 15.78 10.38 2.02
C ASP A 39 16.23 9.09 2.73
N LEU A 40 17.12 9.19 3.71
CA LEU A 40 17.56 8.04 4.51
C LEU A 40 16.41 7.45 5.33
N VAL A 41 15.61 8.26 6.00
CA VAL A 41 14.40 7.81 6.73
C VAL A 41 13.39 7.16 5.77
N ARG A 42 13.30 7.68 4.54
CA ARG A 42 12.45 7.07 3.51
C ARG A 42 12.97 5.69 3.09
N LEU A 43 14.28 5.54 2.89
CA LEU A 43 14.92 4.26 2.57
C LEU A 43 14.78 3.25 3.71
N GLU A 44 14.97 3.68 4.96
CA GLU A 44 14.76 2.85 6.15
C GLU A 44 13.35 2.27 6.19
N ARG A 45 12.33 3.11 6.00
CA ARG A 45 10.93 2.63 5.94
C ARG A 45 10.68 1.63 4.80
N ILE A 46 11.33 1.81 3.65
CA ILE A 46 11.22 0.87 2.53
C ILE A 46 11.88 -0.45 2.93
N THR A 47 13.07 -0.41 3.50
CA THR A 47 13.82 -1.60 3.93
C THR A 47 13.08 -2.38 5.02
N ASP A 48 12.51 -1.70 6.01
CA ASP A 48 11.68 -2.31 7.06
C ASP A 48 10.43 -3.00 6.48
N ARG A 49 9.80 -2.36 5.50
CA ARG A 49 8.64 -2.95 4.80
C ARG A 49 9.03 -4.21 4.05
N PHE A 50 10.17 -4.21 3.34
CA PHE A 50 10.70 -5.41 2.67
C PHE A 50 11.08 -6.51 3.64
N SER A 51 11.64 -6.17 4.80
CA SER A 51 11.96 -7.13 5.85
C SER A 51 10.73 -7.85 6.38
N LYS A 52 9.63 -7.10 6.60
CA LYS A 52 8.34 -7.67 7.06
C LYS A 52 7.71 -8.60 6.01
N ILE A 53 7.86 -8.30 4.72
CA ILE A 53 7.39 -9.17 3.64
C ILE A 53 8.26 -10.42 3.50
N GLY A 54 9.53 -10.35 3.87
CA GLY A 54 10.48 -11.48 3.82
C GLY A 54 10.42 -12.41 5.03
N SER A 55 9.68 -12.06 6.09
CA SER A 55 9.42 -12.92 7.25
C SER A 55 8.07 -13.61 7.11
N GLU A 56 7.90 -14.78 7.73
CA GLU A 56 6.57 -15.39 7.87
C GLU A 56 5.65 -14.39 8.58
N ALA A 57 4.68 -13.86 7.83
CA ALA A 57 3.70 -12.94 8.38
C ALA A 57 2.74 -13.74 9.27
N LYS A 58 2.84 -13.56 10.59
CA LYS A 58 1.88 -14.15 11.49
C LYS A 58 0.49 -13.55 11.22
N LEU A 59 -0.45 -14.39 10.80
CA LEU A 59 -1.85 -14.02 10.68
C LEU A 59 -2.50 -14.15 12.06
N GLU A 60 -3.37 -13.21 12.37
CA GLU A 60 -4.14 -13.20 13.61
C GLU A 60 -5.62 -13.00 13.25
N GLU A 61 -6.49 -13.70 13.96
CA GLU A 61 -7.92 -13.54 13.82
C GLU A 61 -8.35 -12.20 14.44
N LYS A 62 -8.74 -11.25 13.59
CA LYS A 62 -9.10 -9.88 13.98
C LYS A 62 -10.24 -9.35 13.13
N ASP A 63 -11.00 -8.43 13.72
CA ASP A 63 -12.07 -7.72 13.02
C ASP A 63 -11.51 -6.90 11.83
N ILE A 64 -11.89 -7.36 10.63
CA ILE A 64 -11.43 -6.75 9.38
C ILE A 64 -11.99 -5.35 9.17
N VAL A 65 -13.23 -5.09 9.64
CA VAL A 65 -13.88 -3.78 9.53
C VAL A 65 -13.06 -2.75 10.30
N SER A 66 -12.80 -3.03 11.58
CA SER A 66 -12.02 -2.15 12.45
C SER A 66 -10.60 -1.91 11.91
N THR A 67 -9.96 -2.94 11.33
CA THR A 67 -8.62 -2.79 10.74
C THR A 67 -8.65 -1.79 9.60
N ILE A 68 -9.63 -1.90 8.68
CA ILE A 68 -9.73 -0.99 7.54
C ILE A 68 -10.13 0.42 7.99
N GLU A 69 -11.11 0.57 8.87
CA GLU A 69 -11.55 1.86 9.39
C GLU A 69 -10.43 2.65 10.05
N ASN A 70 -9.66 2.00 10.93
CA ASN A 70 -8.51 2.64 11.59
C ASN A 70 -7.47 3.13 10.60
N ASN A 71 -7.18 2.34 9.57
CA ASN A 71 -6.24 2.73 8.52
C ASN A 71 -6.77 3.91 7.69
N LEU A 72 -8.05 3.88 7.30
CA LEU A 72 -8.66 4.96 6.53
C LEU A 72 -8.75 6.25 7.33
N ALA A 73 -9.04 6.20 8.64
CA ALA A 73 -9.00 7.36 9.52
C ALA A 73 -7.59 8.01 9.54
N TYR A 74 -6.54 7.17 9.62
CA TYR A 74 -5.15 7.65 9.53
C TYR A 74 -4.82 8.27 8.17
N LEU A 75 -5.33 7.68 7.06
CA LEU A 75 -5.07 8.17 5.71
C LEU A 75 -5.85 9.45 5.39
N LYS A 76 -7.07 9.61 5.90
CA LYS A 76 -7.95 10.74 5.61
C LYS A 76 -7.29 12.10 5.83
N VAL A 77 -6.47 12.22 6.88
CA VAL A 77 -5.74 13.47 7.18
C VAL A 77 -4.47 13.68 6.35
N ARG A 78 -4.06 12.67 5.57
CA ARG A 78 -2.81 12.66 4.77
C ARG A 78 -3.04 12.65 3.28
N LEU A 79 -4.23 12.31 2.85
CA LEU A 79 -4.63 12.37 1.45
C LEU A 79 -5.07 13.79 1.09
N SER A 80 -5.20 14.06 -0.21
CA SER A 80 -5.70 15.35 -0.68
C SER A 80 -7.09 15.64 -0.14
N SER A 81 -7.30 16.81 0.44
CA SER A 81 -8.61 17.27 0.92
C SER A 81 -9.65 17.42 -0.20
N LYS A 82 -9.22 17.38 -1.46
CA LYS A 82 -10.09 17.41 -2.65
C LYS A 82 -10.53 16.02 -3.11
N VAL A 83 -10.11 14.97 -2.40
CA VAL A 83 -10.56 13.59 -2.65
C VAL A 83 -11.61 13.24 -1.61
N GLU A 84 -12.80 12.95 -2.07
CA GLU A 84 -13.87 12.42 -1.24
C GLU A 84 -13.58 10.94 -0.95
N LEU A 85 -13.27 10.62 0.33
CA LEU A 85 -13.01 9.26 0.79
C LEU A 85 -14.26 8.72 1.47
N ILE A 86 -14.83 7.65 0.91
CA ILE A 86 -16.03 6.98 1.42
C ILE A 86 -15.68 5.55 1.79
N PHE A 87 -16.10 5.12 2.97
CA PHE A 87 -16.04 3.72 3.39
C PHE A 87 -17.45 3.22 3.66
N GLU A 88 -17.78 2.07 3.08
CA GLU A 88 -19.05 1.38 3.26
C GLU A 88 -18.78 -0.08 3.61
N SER A 89 -19.25 -0.53 4.78
CA SER A 89 -19.30 -1.95 5.11
C SER A 89 -20.70 -2.48 4.85
N LYS A 90 -20.81 -3.50 3.99
CA LYS A 90 -22.04 -4.26 3.74
C LYS A 90 -22.13 -5.53 4.61
N LEU A 91 -21.20 -5.69 5.53
CA LEU A 91 -21.22 -6.76 6.51
C LEU A 91 -22.22 -6.42 7.62
N ALA A 92 -23.05 -7.39 8.01
CA ALA A 92 -24.08 -7.16 9.02
C ALA A 92 -23.49 -6.98 10.42
N ASP A 93 -22.36 -7.64 10.71
CA ASP A 93 -21.69 -7.66 12.01
C ASP A 93 -20.16 -7.57 11.83
N LYS A 94 -19.45 -7.52 12.97
CA LYS A 94 -18.00 -7.69 13.00
C LYS A 94 -17.66 -9.09 12.49
N ILE A 95 -16.68 -9.15 11.61
CA ILE A 95 -16.19 -10.40 11.06
C ILE A 95 -14.70 -10.51 11.33
N ASP A 96 -14.33 -11.50 12.13
CA ASP A 96 -12.95 -11.84 12.37
C ASP A 96 -12.41 -12.66 11.20
N VAL A 97 -11.29 -12.18 10.64
CA VAL A 97 -10.59 -12.78 9.51
C VAL A 97 -9.13 -12.95 9.88
N ASN A 98 -8.55 -14.07 9.50
CA ASN A 98 -7.12 -14.28 9.66
C ASN A 98 -6.34 -13.34 8.75
N HIS A 99 -5.76 -12.28 9.33
CA HIS A 99 -4.91 -11.36 8.58
C HIS A 99 -3.78 -10.77 9.42
N ASN A 100 -2.77 -10.24 8.75
CA ASN A 100 -1.74 -9.41 9.36
C ASN A 100 -2.11 -7.94 9.18
N ALA A 101 -2.54 -7.28 10.26
CA ALA A 101 -3.02 -5.90 10.21
C ALA A 101 -1.98 -4.94 9.60
N SER A 102 -0.69 -5.06 9.97
CA SER A 102 0.36 -4.17 9.44
C SER A 102 0.59 -4.33 7.93
N LEU A 103 0.49 -5.56 7.41
CA LEU A 103 0.61 -5.80 5.97
C LEU A 103 -0.65 -5.34 5.24
N LEU A 104 -1.83 -5.55 5.82
CA LEU A 104 -3.08 -5.08 5.24
C LEU A 104 -3.16 -3.55 5.24
N ASP A 105 -2.70 -2.89 6.31
CA ASP A 105 -2.57 -1.43 6.36
C ASP A 105 -1.74 -0.90 5.19
N TRP A 106 -0.65 -1.59 4.87
CA TRP A 106 0.18 -1.19 3.74
C TRP A 106 -0.51 -1.41 2.38
N VAL A 107 -1.27 -2.49 2.23
CA VAL A 107 -2.09 -2.74 1.02
C VAL A 107 -3.08 -1.60 0.83
N VAL A 108 -3.85 -1.25 1.87
CA VAL A 108 -4.83 -0.16 1.84
C VAL A 108 -4.15 1.17 1.49
N GLU A 109 -3.02 1.49 2.16
CA GLU A 109 -2.24 2.71 1.88
C GLU A 109 -1.81 2.80 0.41
N ASN A 110 -1.30 1.70 -0.17
CA ASN A 110 -0.84 1.69 -1.56
C ASN A 110 -2.00 1.86 -2.55
N LEU A 111 -3.12 1.18 -2.34
CA LEU A 111 -4.28 1.29 -3.22
C LEU A 111 -4.90 2.69 -3.13
N CYS A 112 -5.07 3.24 -1.93
CA CYS A 112 -5.55 4.61 -1.75
C CYS A 112 -4.63 5.66 -2.42
N LYS A 113 -3.31 5.54 -2.25
CA LYS A 113 -2.36 6.44 -2.91
C LYS A 113 -2.39 6.31 -4.43
N ASN A 114 -2.54 5.08 -4.95
CA ASN A 114 -2.64 4.87 -6.39
C ASN A 114 -3.93 5.47 -6.95
N ALA A 115 -5.04 5.37 -6.24
CA ALA A 115 -6.31 6.00 -6.59
C ALA A 115 -6.19 7.54 -6.63
N VAL A 116 -5.63 8.14 -5.57
CA VAL A 116 -5.40 9.60 -5.51
C VAL A 116 -4.52 10.08 -6.66
N ASP A 117 -3.46 9.34 -6.98
CA ASP A 117 -2.58 9.67 -8.10
C ASP A 117 -3.30 9.52 -9.45
N ALA A 118 -4.14 8.49 -9.62
CA ALA A 118 -4.93 8.29 -10.84
C ALA A 118 -5.96 9.39 -11.05
N MET A 119 -6.49 9.96 -9.96
CA MET A 119 -7.41 11.09 -9.92
C MET A 119 -6.71 12.46 -9.94
N GLN A 120 -5.36 12.51 -9.95
CA GLN A 120 -4.57 13.74 -9.87
C GLN A 120 -4.92 14.58 -8.63
N GLY A 121 -5.28 13.92 -7.54
CA GLY A 121 -5.60 14.55 -6.25
C GLY A 121 -7.02 15.13 -6.14
N VAL A 122 -7.91 14.93 -7.11
CA VAL A 122 -9.30 15.41 -7.10
C VAL A 122 -10.22 14.32 -7.60
N GLY A 123 -11.23 13.93 -6.81
CA GLY A 123 -12.20 12.91 -7.21
C GLY A 123 -12.79 12.18 -6.02
N LYS A 124 -13.32 10.98 -6.28
CA LYS A 124 -13.98 10.13 -5.30
C LYS A 124 -13.30 8.78 -5.22
N LEU A 125 -12.99 8.33 -3.99
CA LEU A 125 -12.49 6.99 -3.68
C LEU A 125 -13.48 6.31 -2.73
N GLU A 126 -14.13 5.26 -3.21
CA GLU A 126 -15.03 4.42 -2.42
C GLU A 126 -14.32 3.12 -2.05
N ILE A 127 -14.30 2.80 -0.77
CA ILE A 127 -13.86 1.50 -0.27
C ILE A 127 -15.09 0.74 0.21
N ILE A 128 -15.39 -0.40 -0.42
CA ILE A 128 -16.59 -1.18 -0.14
C ILE A 128 -16.16 -2.55 0.37
N LEU A 129 -16.57 -2.86 1.59
CA LEU A 129 -16.34 -4.14 2.23
C LEU A 129 -17.61 -4.99 2.17
N SER A 130 -17.51 -6.20 1.64
CA SER A 130 -18.62 -7.13 1.51
C SER A 130 -18.16 -8.58 1.69
N ALA A 131 -19.09 -9.52 1.75
CA ALA A 131 -18.80 -10.94 1.76
C ALA A 131 -19.52 -11.63 0.60
N GLU A 132 -18.84 -12.55 -0.04
CA GLU A 132 -19.40 -13.42 -1.07
C GLU A 132 -18.96 -14.86 -0.80
N LYS A 133 -19.93 -15.76 -0.55
CA LYS A 133 -19.69 -17.16 -0.14
C LYS A 133 -18.82 -17.22 1.13
N SER A 134 -17.58 -17.70 1.00
CA SER A 134 -16.60 -17.82 2.10
C SER A 134 -15.49 -16.78 2.02
N ASP A 135 -15.61 -15.78 1.16
CA ASP A 135 -14.56 -14.78 0.96
C ASP A 135 -15.05 -13.40 1.39
N ILE A 136 -14.15 -12.64 1.99
CA ILE A 136 -14.32 -11.21 2.21
C ILE A 136 -13.81 -10.47 0.97
N ILE A 137 -14.60 -9.54 0.49
CA ILE A 137 -14.32 -8.73 -0.68
C ILE A 137 -14.09 -7.29 -0.25
N ILE A 138 -12.97 -6.71 -0.71
CA ILE A 138 -12.64 -5.31 -0.48
C ILE A 138 -12.44 -4.66 -1.84
N ASP A 139 -13.36 -3.78 -2.22
CA ASP A 139 -13.29 -3.02 -3.46
C ASP A 139 -12.76 -1.61 -3.19
N PHE A 140 -11.77 -1.20 -3.96
CA PHE A 140 -11.24 0.16 -4.00
C PHE A 140 -11.61 0.77 -5.35
N LYS A 141 -12.64 1.62 -5.36
CA LYS A 141 -13.19 2.21 -6.58
C LYS A 141 -12.84 3.69 -6.64
N ASP A 142 -12.04 4.07 -7.64
CA ASP A 142 -11.67 5.45 -7.92
C ASP A 142 -12.35 6.00 -9.19
N THR A 143 -12.41 7.32 -9.27
CA THR A 143 -12.91 8.07 -10.45
C THR A 143 -11.77 8.62 -11.30
N GLY A 144 -10.61 7.94 -11.31
CA GLY A 144 -9.42 8.42 -11.98
C GLY A 144 -9.36 8.12 -13.48
N LYS A 145 -8.15 8.17 -14.04
CA LYS A 145 -7.90 8.02 -15.48
C LYS A 145 -8.23 6.64 -16.06
N GLY A 146 -8.43 5.63 -15.22
CA GLY A 146 -8.63 4.25 -15.65
C GLY A 146 -7.37 3.57 -16.20
N ILE A 147 -7.51 2.27 -16.51
CA ILE A 147 -6.47 1.37 -17.01
C ILE A 147 -6.98 0.69 -18.27
N SER A 148 -6.21 0.71 -19.34
CA SER A 148 -6.55 -0.02 -20.56
C SER A 148 -6.58 -1.53 -20.31
N SER A 149 -7.46 -2.26 -21.01
CA SER A 149 -7.60 -3.73 -20.86
C SER A 149 -6.28 -4.48 -21.04
N SER A 150 -5.41 -4.04 -21.95
CA SER A 150 -4.08 -4.61 -22.17
C SER A 150 -3.14 -4.49 -20.95
N ASN A 151 -3.35 -3.47 -20.12
CA ASN A 151 -2.47 -3.17 -19.00
C ASN A 151 -2.99 -3.69 -17.64
N GLN A 152 -4.25 -4.15 -17.55
CA GLN A 152 -4.86 -4.56 -16.29
C GLN A 152 -4.13 -5.69 -15.57
N LYS A 153 -3.47 -6.58 -16.30
CA LYS A 153 -2.59 -7.61 -15.72
C LYS A 153 -1.20 -7.06 -15.45
N ALA A 154 -0.66 -6.28 -16.38
CA ALA A 154 0.70 -5.77 -16.31
C ALA A 154 0.92 -4.77 -15.15
N VAL A 155 -0.12 -4.09 -14.66
CA VAL A 155 0.01 -3.14 -13.55
C VAL A 155 0.51 -3.77 -12.25
N PHE A 156 0.41 -5.09 -12.10
CA PHE A 156 0.92 -5.85 -10.95
C PHE A 156 2.35 -6.36 -11.14
N GLU A 157 2.93 -6.22 -12.33
CA GLU A 157 4.31 -6.65 -12.57
C GLU A 157 5.32 -5.68 -11.92
N PRO A 158 6.39 -6.20 -11.29
CA PRO A 158 7.43 -5.36 -10.71
C PRO A 158 8.05 -4.41 -11.74
N GLY A 159 8.17 -3.13 -11.38
CA GLY A 159 8.74 -2.11 -12.26
C GLY A 159 7.74 -1.45 -13.21
N TYR A 160 6.50 -1.95 -13.30
CA TYR A 160 5.48 -1.29 -14.09
C TYR A 160 5.03 0.03 -13.43
N SER A 161 5.22 1.14 -14.12
CA SER A 161 4.78 2.45 -13.65
C SER A 161 4.51 3.40 -14.82
N THR A 162 3.40 4.10 -14.76
CA THR A 162 3.09 5.22 -15.67
C THR A 162 3.48 6.58 -15.07
N LYS A 163 4.10 6.59 -13.88
CA LYS A 163 4.48 7.80 -13.15
C LYS A 163 5.92 8.17 -13.47
N LYS A 164 6.19 9.46 -13.69
CA LYS A 164 7.58 9.99 -13.90
C LYS A 164 8.50 9.72 -12.67
N ARG A 165 7.93 9.63 -11.47
CA ARG A 165 8.61 9.33 -10.20
C ARG A 165 7.87 8.19 -9.51
N GLY A 166 8.29 6.96 -9.75
CA GLY A 166 7.70 5.78 -9.12
C GLY A 166 8.47 4.54 -9.54
N TRP A 167 8.81 3.68 -8.59
CA TRP A 167 9.59 2.47 -8.80
C TRP A 167 8.77 1.31 -9.40
N GLY A 168 7.45 1.51 -9.56
CA GLY A 168 6.56 0.46 -10.07
C GLY A 168 6.42 -0.76 -9.16
N LEU A 169 6.71 -0.60 -7.87
CA LEU A 169 6.71 -1.72 -6.92
C LEU A 169 5.44 -1.82 -6.08
N GLY A 170 4.62 -0.76 -6.03
CA GLY A 170 3.48 -0.68 -5.11
C GLY A 170 2.44 -1.78 -5.32
N LEU A 171 1.94 -1.94 -6.55
CA LEU A 171 0.94 -2.98 -6.86
C LEU A 171 1.53 -4.40 -6.88
N ALA A 172 2.78 -4.55 -7.29
CA ALA A 172 3.48 -5.84 -7.19
C ALA A 172 3.59 -6.32 -5.73
N LEU A 173 3.85 -5.39 -4.80
CA LEU A 173 3.89 -5.68 -3.37
C LEU A 173 2.49 -5.94 -2.80
N VAL A 174 1.47 -5.20 -3.24
CA VAL A 174 0.07 -5.48 -2.89
C VAL A 174 -0.28 -6.91 -3.28
N LYS A 175 0.03 -7.31 -4.54
CA LYS A 175 -0.20 -8.67 -5.02
C LYS A 175 0.50 -9.70 -4.16
N ARG A 176 1.77 -9.50 -3.88
CA ARG A 176 2.56 -10.40 -3.04
C ARG A 176 1.98 -10.55 -1.64
N ILE A 177 1.62 -9.45 -0.97
CA ILE A 177 1.04 -9.47 0.38
C ILE A 177 -0.28 -10.24 0.38
N ILE A 178 -1.14 -9.99 -0.57
CA ILE A 178 -2.46 -10.62 -0.62
C ILE A 178 -2.35 -12.10 -1.00
N GLU A 179 -1.56 -12.43 -2.03
CA GLU A 179 -1.50 -13.80 -2.55
C GLU A 179 -0.58 -14.71 -1.72
N GLU A 180 0.63 -14.25 -1.34
CA GLU A 180 1.60 -15.09 -0.63
C GLU A 180 1.39 -15.11 0.90
N HIS A 181 0.89 -14.03 1.50
CA HIS A 181 0.75 -13.94 2.96
C HIS A 181 -0.68 -14.10 3.46
N HIS A 182 -1.68 -13.81 2.65
CA HIS A 182 -3.08 -13.90 3.07
C HIS A 182 -3.88 -14.96 2.30
N ASN A 183 -3.25 -15.70 1.36
CA ASN A 183 -3.91 -16.67 0.49
C ASN A 183 -5.13 -16.12 -0.27
N GLY A 184 -5.15 -14.81 -0.49
CA GLY A 184 -6.19 -14.09 -1.18
C GLY A 184 -5.87 -13.87 -2.66
N LYS A 185 -6.64 -12.98 -3.30
CA LYS A 185 -6.39 -12.54 -4.68
C LYS A 185 -6.55 -11.03 -4.77
N VAL A 186 -5.79 -10.40 -5.67
CA VAL A 186 -5.98 -8.99 -6.03
C VAL A 186 -5.96 -8.84 -7.55
N PHE A 187 -6.92 -8.10 -8.07
CA PHE A 187 -7.06 -7.88 -9.52
C PHE A 187 -7.85 -6.60 -9.81
N VAL A 188 -7.83 -6.19 -11.07
CA VAL A 188 -8.71 -5.13 -11.58
C VAL A 188 -10.07 -5.75 -11.89
N ALA A 189 -11.08 -5.45 -11.07
CA ALA A 189 -12.44 -5.95 -11.27
C ALA A 189 -13.14 -5.22 -12.41
N GLU A 190 -12.94 -3.89 -12.48
CA GLU A 190 -13.48 -3.05 -13.53
C GLU A 190 -12.55 -1.87 -13.76
N SER A 191 -12.32 -1.52 -15.01
CA SER A 191 -11.64 -0.28 -15.36
C SER A 191 -11.97 0.16 -16.78
N LYS A 192 -12.21 1.47 -16.93
CA LYS A 192 -12.45 2.11 -18.22
C LYS A 192 -11.69 3.43 -18.27
N LEU A 193 -10.99 3.67 -19.37
CA LEU A 193 -10.24 4.91 -19.57
C LEU A 193 -11.15 6.13 -19.41
N GLY A 194 -10.73 7.08 -18.59
CA GLY A 194 -11.46 8.30 -18.25
C GLY A 194 -12.63 8.13 -17.27
N HIS A 195 -12.90 6.91 -16.77
CA HIS A 195 -14.03 6.63 -15.86
C HIS A 195 -13.63 6.04 -14.51
N GLY A 196 -12.35 5.69 -14.35
CA GLY A 196 -11.80 5.16 -13.10
C GLY A 196 -11.51 3.67 -13.12
N THR A 197 -11.14 3.16 -11.94
CA THR A 197 -10.75 1.76 -11.73
C THR A 197 -11.34 1.23 -10.43
N THR A 198 -11.74 -0.03 -10.44
CA THR A 198 -12.05 -0.80 -9.23
C THR A 198 -11.00 -1.89 -9.07
N PHE A 199 -10.13 -1.75 -8.06
CA PHE A 199 -9.28 -2.84 -7.59
C PHE A 199 -10.05 -3.68 -6.58
N ARG A 200 -10.05 -4.99 -6.77
CA ARG A 200 -10.70 -5.94 -5.87
C ARG A 200 -9.67 -6.80 -5.16
N ILE A 201 -9.83 -6.92 -3.87
CA ILE A 201 -9.15 -7.90 -3.02
C ILE A 201 -10.18 -8.93 -2.58
N THR A 202 -9.82 -10.20 -2.62
CA THR A 202 -10.57 -11.27 -1.96
C THR A 202 -9.69 -11.92 -0.91
N LEU A 203 -10.20 -12.10 0.30
CA LEU A 203 -9.54 -12.78 1.40
C LEU A 203 -10.41 -13.95 1.86
N PRO A 204 -9.85 -15.15 2.09
CA PRO A 204 -10.61 -16.24 2.69
C PRO A 204 -11.11 -15.80 4.07
N ALA A 205 -12.40 -16.01 4.37
CA ALA A 205 -12.97 -15.67 5.67
C ALA A 205 -12.56 -16.66 6.78
N ARG A 206 -11.97 -17.81 6.42
CA ARG A 206 -11.44 -18.86 7.33
C ARG A 206 -10.16 -19.45 6.77
#